data_2018812064a7901a8b4620f239df93f4
#
_entry.id   2018812064a7901a8b4620f239df93f4
#
_cell.length_a   1.000
_cell.length_b   1.000
_cell.length_c   1.000
_cell.angle_alpha   90.00
_cell.angle_beta   90.00
_cell.angle_gamma   90.00
#
_symmetry.space_group_name_H-M   'P 1'
#
loop_
_entity.id
_entity.type
_entity.pdbx_description
1 polymer ?
#
loop_
_entity_poly.entity_id
_entity_poly.type
_entity_poly.pdbx_seq_one_letter_code
_entity_poly.pdbx_strand_id
1 'polypeptide(L)'
;MALLQEVSSGTSRSETHALIRALADLDGETYAHSLQVAATATELARRLGMQGDELIDIEFGALLHDIGKLCLPQRLLSKPGPLTEAERRLIRKHPDWGAGLVEDIPGLEEVAAIVRFHHERPDGTGYPRGLAYADIPIGARIVSVCDAYGAMTKTRPYRAALRHDAALAELERHAGTQFDPDVVEALIEFVRLPERLSA
;
A
#
# COMPACT_ATOMS: atom_id res chain seq x y z
N MET A 1 4.87 -15.65 -2.97
CA MET A 1 4.90 -16.73 -1.96
C MET A 1 6.28 -17.33 -1.70
N ALA A 2 7.30 -17.10 -2.50
CA ALA A 2 8.66 -17.58 -2.24
C ALA A 2 9.40 -16.79 -1.14
N LEU A 3 9.09 -15.50 -0.95
CA LEU A 3 9.77 -14.60 -0.01
C LEU A 3 9.38 -14.82 1.48
N LEU A 4 8.25 -15.45 1.77
CA LEU A 4 7.87 -15.85 3.15
C LEU A 4 8.87 -16.83 3.80
N GLN A 5 9.87 -17.31 3.06
CA GLN A 5 10.91 -18.22 3.58
C GLN A 5 12.12 -17.48 4.18
N GLU A 6 12.25 -16.17 3.96
CA GLU A 6 13.46 -15.40 4.31
C GLU A 6 13.36 -14.56 5.59
N VAL A 7 12.18 -14.46 6.24
CA VAL A 7 12.07 -13.79 7.55
C VAL A 7 12.87 -14.53 8.61
N SER A 8 13.83 -13.85 9.19
CA SER A 8 15.05 -14.38 9.82
C SER A 8 14.89 -15.07 11.19
N SER A 9 13.70 -15.10 11.81
CA SER A 9 13.46 -15.83 13.07
C SER A 9 12.11 -16.55 13.08
N GLY A 10 12.04 -17.72 13.72
CA GLY A 10 10.81 -18.52 13.75
C GLY A 10 9.62 -17.83 14.42
N THR A 11 9.86 -16.95 15.40
CA THR A 11 8.83 -16.19 16.12
C THR A 11 8.26 -15.08 15.24
N SER A 12 9.10 -14.27 14.63
CA SER A 12 8.73 -13.17 13.72
C SER A 12 7.90 -13.68 12.53
N ARG A 13 8.25 -14.84 11.97
CA ARG A 13 7.51 -15.49 10.89
C ARG A 13 6.09 -15.90 11.31
N SER A 14 5.93 -16.43 12.52
CA SER A 14 4.62 -16.85 13.04
C SER A 14 3.69 -15.66 13.24
N GLU A 15 4.20 -14.56 13.77
CA GLU A 15 3.46 -13.31 14.04
C GLU A 15 3.04 -12.64 12.72
N THR A 16 3.95 -12.53 11.75
CA THR A 16 3.66 -12.01 10.41
C THR A 16 2.58 -12.83 9.71
N HIS A 17 2.65 -14.17 9.77
CA HIS A 17 1.60 -15.04 9.24
C HIS A 17 0.26 -14.85 9.93
N ALA A 18 0.25 -14.60 11.24
CA ALA A 18 -0.99 -14.32 11.98
C ALA A 18 -1.64 -13.02 11.52
N LEU A 19 -0.86 -11.96 11.30
CA LEU A 19 -1.36 -10.69 10.76
C LEU A 19 -1.93 -10.84 9.34
N ILE A 20 -1.25 -11.56 8.47
CA ILE A 20 -1.72 -11.82 7.10
C ILE A 20 -3.03 -12.61 7.12
N ARG A 21 -3.17 -13.62 7.99
CA ARG A 21 -4.42 -14.36 8.15
C ARG A 21 -5.54 -13.47 8.68
N ALA A 22 -5.27 -12.65 9.71
CA ALA A 22 -6.25 -11.73 10.26
C ALA A 22 -6.75 -10.74 9.20
N LEU A 23 -5.87 -10.25 8.31
CA LEU A 23 -6.26 -9.40 7.17
C LEU A 23 -7.14 -10.16 6.17
N ALA A 24 -6.82 -11.42 5.86
CA ALA A 24 -7.60 -12.24 4.95
C ALA A 24 -9.00 -12.57 5.51
N ASP A 25 -9.11 -12.75 6.83
CA ASP A 25 -10.37 -13.05 7.53
C ASP A 25 -11.25 -11.80 7.68
N LEU A 26 -10.67 -10.59 7.67
CA LEU A 26 -11.41 -9.34 7.81
C LEU A 26 -12.33 -9.09 6.60
N ASP A 27 -11.75 -9.14 5.41
CA ASP A 27 -12.45 -8.94 4.14
C ASP A 27 -11.59 -9.47 2.99
N GLY A 28 -12.08 -10.52 2.34
CA GLY A 28 -11.38 -11.14 1.21
C GLY A 28 -11.13 -10.18 0.04
N GLU A 29 -11.94 -9.14 -0.11
CA GLU A 29 -11.76 -8.13 -1.15
C GLU A 29 -10.58 -7.19 -0.82
N THR A 30 -10.45 -6.76 0.43
CA THR A 30 -9.31 -5.99 0.92
C THR A 30 -8.03 -6.79 0.82
N TYR A 31 -8.04 -8.08 1.22
CA TYR A 31 -6.87 -8.94 1.11
C TYR A 31 -6.42 -9.16 -0.35
N ALA A 32 -7.35 -9.44 -1.26
CA ALA A 32 -7.03 -9.57 -2.69
C ALA A 32 -6.46 -8.28 -3.30
N HIS A 33 -6.92 -7.12 -2.84
CA HIS A 33 -6.36 -5.83 -3.22
C HIS A 33 -4.93 -5.68 -2.69
N SER A 34 -4.68 -5.97 -1.41
CA SER A 34 -3.34 -5.89 -0.82
C SER A 34 -2.33 -6.80 -1.52
N LEU A 35 -2.74 -7.99 -1.95
CA LEU A 35 -1.89 -8.88 -2.76
C LEU A 35 -1.51 -8.25 -4.11
N GLN A 36 -2.46 -7.60 -4.78
CA GLN A 36 -2.21 -6.89 -6.03
C GLN A 36 -1.25 -5.70 -5.84
N VAL A 37 -1.49 -4.90 -4.79
CA VAL A 37 -0.62 -3.77 -4.44
C VAL A 37 0.80 -4.27 -4.14
N ALA A 38 0.95 -5.33 -3.36
CA ALA A 38 2.25 -5.92 -3.03
C ALA A 38 3.02 -6.38 -4.27
N ALA A 39 2.35 -7.12 -5.17
CA ALA A 39 2.98 -7.58 -6.42
C ALA A 39 3.46 -6.41 -7.29
N THR A 40 2.64 -5.37 -7.44
CA THR A 40 3.00 -4.18 -8.23
C THR A 40 4.12 -3.38 -7.56
N ALA A 41 4.02 -3.16 -6.24
CA ALA A 41 5.01 -2.40 -5.47
C ALA A 41 6.39 -3.05 -5.50
N THR A 42 6.47 -4.39 -5.34
CA THR A 42 7.74 -5.13 -5.42
C THR A 42 8.37 -5.03 -6.81
N GLU A 43 7.59 -5.09 -7.87
CA GLU A 43 8.12 -4.93 -9.24
C GLU A 43 8.60 -3.51 -9.49
N LEU A 44 7.87 -2.48 -9.01
CA LEU A 44 8.32 -1.09 -9.10
C LEU A 44 9.61 -0.85 -8.31
N ALA A 45 9.69 -1.40 -7.10
CA ALA A 45 10.89 -1.30 -6.28
C ALA A 45 12.14 -1.87 -6.99
N ARG A 46 12.01 -3.02 -7.67
CA ARG A 46 13.09 -3.58 -8.49
C ARG A 46 13.51 -2.65 -9.62
N ARG A 47 12.56 -2.03 -10.30
CA ARG A 47 12.84 -1.07 -11.40
C ARG A 47 13.52 0.20 -10.91
N LEU A 48 13.21 0.61 -9.67
CA LEU A 48 13.85 1.72 -8.99
C LEU A 48 15.22 1.34 -8.37
N GLY A 49 15.70 0.09 -8.59
CA GLY A 49 17.04 -0.36 -8.20
C GLY A 49 17.14 -0.97 -6.81
N MET A 50 16.03 -1.18 -6.11
CA MET A 50 16.01 -1.78 -4.77
C MET A 50 16.28 -3.28 -4.82
N GLN A 51 16.93 -3.81 -3.76
CA GLN A 51 17.37 -5.20 -3.71
C GLN A 51 17.30 -5.76 -2.28
N GLY A 52 17.40 -7.09 -2.15
CA GLY A 52 17.52 -7.76 -0.85
C GLY A 52 16.36 -7.43 0.09
N ASP A 53 16.70 -7.05 1.33
CA ASP A 53 15.74 -6.79 2.40
C ASP A 53 14.78 -5.64 2.08
N GLU A 54 15.22 -4.62 1.32
CA GLU A 54 14.34 -3.52 0.90
C GLU A 54 13.12 -4.01 0.10
N LEU A 55 13.30 -5.02 -0.77
CA LEU A 55 12.19 -5.60 -1.54
C LEU A 55 11.22 -6.37 -0.63
N ILE A 56 11.77 -7.06 0.38
CA ILE A 56 11.00 -7.82 1.36
C ILE A 56 10.16 -6.85 2.19
N ASP A 57 10.74 -5.76 2.67
CA ASP A 57 10.05 -4.74 3.46
C ASP A 57 8.93 -4.07 2.67
N ILE A 58 9.17 -3.77 1.38
CA ILE A 58 8.16 -3.17 0.51
C ILE A 58 7.04 -4.16 0.23
N GLU A 59 7.33 -5.43 -0.03
CA GLU A 59 6.31 -6.46 -0.23
C GLU A 59 5.40 -6.62 1.00
N PHE A 60 6.00 -6.75 2.19
CA PHE A 60 5.23 -6.86 3.43
C PHE A 60 4.52 -5.56 3.79
N GLY A 61 5.16 -4.41 3.62
CA GLY A 61 4.54 -3.11 3.83
C GLY A 61 3.32 -2.89 2.94
N ALA A 62 3.44 -3.25 1.67
CA ALA A 62 2.32 -3.21 0.73
C ALA A 62 1.22 -4.21 1.06
N LEU A 63 1.58 -5.43 1.51
CA LEU A 63 0.60 -6.43 1.92
C LEU A 63 -0.16 -6.01 3.17
N LEU A 64 0.51 -5.37 4.12
CA LEU A 64 -0.03 -5.01 5.43
C LEU A 64 -0.47 -3.53 5.54
N HIS A 65 -0.37 -2.71 4.47
CA HIS A 65 -0.65 -1.27 4.54
C HIS A 65 -1.99 -0.93 5.20
N ASP A 66 -2.98 -1.76 4.97
CA ASP A 66 -4.36 -1.61 5.44
C ASP A 66 -4.69 -2.44 6.70
N ILE A 67 -3.71 -3.12 7.35
CA ILE A 67 -3.94 -4.02 8.49
C ILE A 67 -4.64 -3.31 9.66
N GLY A 68 -4.40 -2.03 9.84
CA GLY A 68 -5.04 -1.22 10.89
C GLY A 68 -6.56 -1.06 10.73
N LYS A 69 -7.12 -1.43 9.59
CA LYS A 69 -8.58 -1.52 9.40
C LYS A 69 -9.22 -2.55 10.32
N LEU A 70 -8.44 -3.54 10.84
CA LEU A 70 -8.89 -4.46 11.89
C LEU A 70 -9.39 -3.73 13.15
N CYS A 71 -8.86 -2.54 13.44
CA CYS A 71 -9.24 -1.72 14.58
C CYS A 71 -10.48 -0.86 14.32
N LEU A 72 -11.01 -0.84 13.10
CA LEU A 72 -12.20 -0.07 12.75
C LEU A 72 -13.48 -0.87 12.96
N PRO A 73 -14.59 -0.23 13.37
CA PRO A 73 -15.88 -0.88 13.42
C PRO A 73 -16.30 -1.38 12.03
N GLN A 74 -16.70 -2.65 11.91
CA GLN A 74 -17.11 -3.25 10.63
C GLN A 74 -18.22 -2.46 9.92
N ARG A 75 -19.19 -1.92 10.69
CA ARG A 75 -20.25 -1.05 10.16
C ARG A 75 -19.74 0.20 9.43
N LEU A 76 -18.51 0.65 9.76
CA LEU A 76 -17.90 1.81 9.11
C LEU A 76 -17.26 1.41 7.77
N LEU A 77 -16.61 0.25 7.73
CA LEU A 77 -15.97 -0.29 6.52
C LEU A 77 -17.00 -0.64 5.45
N SER A 78 -18.15 -1.18 5.86
CA SER A 78 -19.24 -1.60 4.96
C SER A 78 -20.34 -0.54 4.79
N LYS A 79 -20.14 0.70 5.24
CA LYS A 79 -21.17 1.75 5.19
C LYS A 79 -21.58 2.07 3.75
N PRO A 80 -22.84 1.90 3.36
CA PRO A 80 -23.32 2.38 2.08
C PRO A 80 -23.46 3.91 2.10
N GLY A 81 -22.74 4.59 1.22
CA GLY A 81 -22.84 6.04 1.06
C GLY A 81 -21.66 6.83 1.62
N PRO A 82 -21.73 8.17 1.61
CA PRO A 82 -20.61 9.02 1.98
C PRO A 82 -20.32 8.97 3.48
N LEU A 83 -19.04 9.07 3.81
CA LEU A 83 -18.57 9.17 5.20
C LEU A 83 -18.75 10.60 5.72
N THR A 84 -19.17 10.71 6.96
CA THR A 84 -19.13 11.98 7.72
C THR A 84 -17.67 12.36 8.00
N GLU A 85 -17.44 13.62 8.39
CA GLU A 85 -16.09 14.08 8.74
C GLU A 85 -15.51 13.33 9.96
N ALA A 86 -16.36 13.01 10.93
CA ALA A 86 -15.96 12.22 12.11
C ALA A 86 -15.53 10.79 11.71
N GLU A 87 -16.26 10.17 10.79
CA GLU A 87 -15.93 8.84 10.26
C GLU A 87 -14.65 8.86 9.43
N ARG A 88 -14.46 9.89 8.59
CA ARG A 88 -13.19 10.09 7.87
C ARG A 88 -12.02 10.23 8.82
N ARG A 89 -12.13 11.04 9.87
CA ARG A 89 -11.09 11.17 10.90
C ARG A 89 -10.79 9.84 11.60
N LEU A 90 -11.79 9.01 11.82
CA LEU A 90 -11.59 7.69 12.43
C LEU A 90 -10.85 6.75 11.47
N ILE A 91 -11.24 6.70 10.19
CA ILE A 91 -10.55 5.89 9.18
C ILE A 91 -9.10 6.33 9.01
N ARG A 92 -8.81 7.63 9.04
CA ARG A 92 -7.43 8.16 8.95
C ARG A 92 -6.49 7.71 10.08
N LYS A 93 -6.99 7.02 11.08
CA LYS A 93 -6.16 6.43 12.15
C LYS A 93 -5.62 5.04 11.80
N HIS A 94 -6.13 4.39 10.74
CA HIS A 94 -5.70 3.02 10.44
C HIS A 94 -4.19 2.91 10.14
N PRO A 95 -3.48 3.90 9.56
CA PRO A 95 -2.04 3.75 9.37
C PRO A 95 -1.27 3.70 10.69
N ASP A 96 -1.61 4.57 11.65
CA ASP A 96 -0.99 4.53 13.00
C ASP A 96 -1.33 3.23 13.74
N TRP A 97 -2.57 2.78 13.68
CA TRP A 97 -2.97 1.53 14.31
C TRP A 97 -2.35 0.30 13.64
N GLY A 98 -2.25 0.31 12.30
CA GLY A 98 -1.60 -0.75 11.55
C GLY A 98 -0.11 -0.85 11.87
N ALA A 99 0.57 0.28 11.90
CA ALA A 99 1.96 0.32 12.31
C ALA A 99 2.16 -0.19 13.74
N GLY A 100 1.27 0.18 14.68
CA GLY A 100 1.30 -0.34 16.06
C GLY A 100 1.09 -1.85 16.18
N LEU A 101 0.46 -2.51 15.20
CA LEU A 101 0.35 -3.97 15.15
C LEU A 101 1.62 -4.66 14.64
N VAL A 102 2.52 -3.91 14.00
CA VAL A 102 3.69 -4.44 13.28
C VAL A 102 4.99 -4.06 13.98
N GLU A 103 5.09 -2.86 14.57
CA GLU A 103 6.34 -2.27 15.06
C GLU A 103 7.02 -3.03 16.21
N ASP A 104 6.26 -3.83 16.98
CA ASP A 104 6.81 -4.66 18.06
C ASP A 104 7.36 -6.02 17.57
N ILE A 105 7.21 -6.33 16.27
CA ILE A 105 7.72 -7.57 15.68
C ILE A 105 9.15 -7.33 15.20
N PRO A 106 10.16 -7.99 15.78
CA PRO A 106 11.56 -7.78 15.42
C PRO A 106 11.82 -8.00 13.93
N GLY A 107 12.48 -7.03 13.28
CA GLY A 107 12.82 -7.06 11.87
C GLY A 107 11.71 -6.55 10.94
N LEU A 108 10.63 -5.97 11.48
CA LEU A 108 9.56 -5.34 10.71
C LEU A 108 9.47 -3.81 10.93
N GLU A 109 10.53 -3.18 11.42
CA GLU A 109 10.57 -1.75 11.71
C GLU A 109 10.31 -0.91 10.44
N GLU A 110 10.95 -1.27 9.32
CA GLU A 110 10.74 -0.62 8.02
C GLU A 110 9.34 -0.90 7.45
N VAL A 111 8.84 -2.12 7.64
CA VAL A 111 7.45 -2.48 7.28
C VAL A 111 6.46 -1.61 8.04
N ALA A 112 6.66 -1.42 9.36
CA ALA A 112 5.82 -0.55 10.18
C ALA A 112 5.86 0.91 9.70
N ALA A 113 7.03 1.40 9.27
CA ALA A 113 7.18 2.73 8.70
C ALA A 113 6.39 2.87 7.38
N ILE A 114 6.45 1.87 6.49
CA ILE A 114 5.68 1.84 5.24
C ILE A 114 4.18 1.87 5.56
N VAL A 115 3.71 1.00 6.47
CA VAL A 115 2.30 0.94 6.90
C VAL A 115 1.84 2.27 7.48
N ARG A 116 2.68 2.94 8.29
CA ARG A 116 2.33 4.22 8.92
C ARG A 116 2.21 5.35 7.93
N PHE A 117 3.06 5.39 6.90
CA PHE A 117 3.25 6.58 6.07
C PHE A 117 2.72 6.44 4.64
N HIS A 118 2.04 5.34 4.27
CA HIS A 118 1.55 5.14 2.90
C HIS A 118 0.47 6.15 2.45
N HIS A 119 -0.08 6.93 3.36
CA HIS A 119 -0.99 8.04 3.06
C HIS A 119 -0.35 9.43 3.22
N GLU A 120 0.96 9.49 3.47
CA GLU A 120 1.68 10.75 3.35
C GLU A 120 1.79 11.18 1.90
N ARG A 121 1.96 12.47 1.68
CA ARG A 121 1.99 13.07 0.36
C ARG A 121 3.22 13.94 0.20
N PRO A 122 3.90 13.92 -0.96
CA PRO A 122 5.05 14.79 -1.22
C PRO A 122 4.80 16.27 -0.90
N ASP A 123 3.56 16.77 -1.09
CA ASP A 123 3.18 18.16 -0.78
C ASP A 123 2.96 18.45 0.73
N GLY A 124 3.17 17.47 1.62
CA GLY A 124 3.01 17.61 3.08
C GLY A 124 1.54 17.70 3.55
N THR A 125 0.57 17.51 2.67
CA THR A 125 -0.87 17.55 3.02
C THR A 125 -1.45 16.19 3.37
N GLY A 126 -0.59 15.17 3.44
CA GLY A 126 -0.93 13.79 3.80
C GLY A 126 -1.22 13.59 5.29
N TYR A 127 -1.30 12.35 5.71
CA TYR A 127 -1.48 11.93 7.09
C TYR A 127 -0.73 10.61 7.36
N PRO A 128 -0.37 10.30 8.61
CA PRO A 128 -0.80 10.89 9.88
C PRO A 128 0.10 12.04 10.40
N ARG A 129 1.27 12.29 9.82
CA ARG A 129 2.25 13.28 10.33
C ARG A 129 2.39 14.52 9.45
N GLY A 130 1.94 14.50 8.20
CA GLY A 130 2.15 15.57 7.23
C GLY A 130 3.63 15.65 6.79
N LEU A 131 4.27 14.51 6.64
CA LEU A 131 5.64 14.42 6.12
C LEU A 131 5.68 14.89 4.67
N ALA A 132 6.79 15.53 4.26
CA ALA A 132 6.99 16.00 2.91
C ALA A 132 8.14 15.23 2.23
N TYR A 133 7.99 15.00 0.97
CA TYR A 133 8.88 14.34 0.01
C TYR A 133 9.98 13.44 0.62
N ALA A 134 11.16 13.97 0.95
CA ALA A 134 12.31 13.20 1.41
C ALA A 134 12.13 12.57 2.81
N ASP A 135 11.22 13.12 3.62
CA ASP A 135 10.92 12.59 4.95
C ASP A 135 9.98 11.37 4.89
N ILE A 136 9.35 11.13 3.72
CA ILE A 136 8.49 9.96 3.50
C ILE A 136 9.36 8.78 3.05
N PRO A 137 9.37 7.64 3.76
CA PRO A 137 10.10 6.46 3.32
C PRO A 137 9.75 6.08 1.88
N ILE A 138 10.75 5.70 1.10
CA ILE A 138 10.54 5.37 -0.33
C ILE A 138 9.52 4.25 -0.52
N GLY A 139 9.54 3.23 0.34
CA GLY A 139 8.55 2.14 0.32
C GLY A 139 7.13 2.65 0.50
N ALA A 140 6.91 3.63 1.38
CA ALA A 140 5.58 4.25 1.58
C ALA A 140 5.13 5.04 0.33
N ARG A 141 6.06 5.76 -0.35
CA ARG A 141 5.77 6.45 -1.60
C ARG A 141 5.40 5.49 -2.73
N ILE A 142 6.09 4.34 -2.82
CA ILE A 142 5.78 3.28 -3.78
C ILE A 142 4.39 2.69 -3.50
N VAL A 143 4.11 2.32 -2.25
CA VAL A 143 2.81 1.75 -1.85
C VAL A 143 1.67 2.72 -2.12
N SER A 144 1.85 4.02 -1.83
CA SER A 144 0.84 5.05 -2.10
C SER A 144 0.41 5.10 -3.58
N VAL A 145 1.37 5.04 -4.51
CA VAL A 145 1.09 5.04 -5.95
C VAL A 145 0.41 3.74 -6.38
N CYS A 146 0.89 2.59 -5.90
CA CYS A 146 0.35 1.28 -6.24
C CYS A 146 -1.07 1.08 -5.69
N ASP A 147 -1.35 1.52 -4.45
CA ASP A 147 -2.68 1.50 -3.85
C ASP A 147 -3.66 2.35 -4.65
N ALA A 148 -3.29 3.60 -4.96
CA ALA A 148 -4.13 4.49 -5.74
C ALA A 148 -4.43 3.91 -7.14
N TYR A 149 -3.44 3.35 -7.82
CA TYR A 149 -3.61 2.69 -9.11
C TYR A 149 -4.55 1.48 -9.01
N GLY A 150 -4.30 0.57 -8.06
CA GLY A 150 -5.14 -0.60 -7.81
C GLY A 150 -6.57 -0.22 -7.44
N ALA A 151 -6.75 0.82 -6.62
CA ALA A 151 -8.05 1.34 -6.24
C ALA A 151 -8.82 1.95 -7.43
N MET A 152 -8.13 2.57 -8.40
CA MET A 152 -8.75 3.14 -9.60
C MET A 152 -9.10 2.09 -10.64
N THR A 153 -8.30 1.06 -10.80
CA THR A 153 -8.47 0.02 -11.83
C THR A 153 -9.34 -1.15 -11.40
N LYS A 154 -9.81 -1.16 -10.14
CA LYS A 154 -10.74 -2.16 -9.62
C LYS A 154 -12.18 -1.65 -9.64
N THR A 155 -13.12 -2.50 -10.08
CA THR A 155 -14.56 -2.23 -9.94
C THR A 155 -14.94 -2.32 -8.46
N ARG A 156 -15.68 -1.33 -7.97
CA ARG A 156 -16.27 -1.30 -6.63
C ARG A 156 -17.79 -1.19 -6.74
N PRO A 157 -18.57 -1.58 -5.70
CA PRO A 157 -20.05 -1.57 -5.80
C PRO A 157 -20.65 -0.24 -6.27
N TYR A 158 -19.94 0.88 -6.06
CA TYR A 158 -20.43 2.23 -6.38
C TYR A 158 -19.62 2.93 -7.48
N ARG A 159 -18.62 2.25 -8.09
CA ARG A 159 -17.76 2.84 -9.12
C ARG A 159 -17.19 1.79 -10.05
N ALA A 160 -17.43 1.95 -11.34
CA ALA A 160 -16.77 1.15 -12.38
C ALA A 160 -15.24 1.39 -12.34
N ALA A 161 -14.48 0.35 -12.68
CA ALA A 161 -13.03 0.47 -12.86
C ALA A 161 -12.70 1.50 -13.96
N LEU A 162 -11.68 2.31 -13.73
CA LEU A 162 -11.09 3.11 -14.79
C LEU A 162 -10.28 2.20 -15.72
N ARG A 163 -10.22 2.56 -16.99
CA ARG A 163 -9.24 1.99 -17.90
C ARG A 163 -7.82 2.36 -17.44
N HIS A 164 -6.86 1.49 -17.71
CA HIS A 164 -5.46 1.71 -17.32
C HIS A 164 -4.93 3.08 -17.74
N ASP A 165 -5.16 3.47 -19.00
CA ASP A 165 -4.72 4.79 -19.51
C ASP A 165 -5.30 5.97 -18.71
N ALA A 166 -6.57 5.88 -18.31
CA ALA A 166 -7.20 6.92 -17.52
C ALA A 166 -6.66 6.97 -16.09
N ALA A 167 -6.37 5.82 -15.49
CA ALA A 167 -5.76 5.74 -14.17
C ALA A 167 -4.33 6.30 -14.18
N LEU A 168 -3.52 5.97 -15.20
CA LEU A 168 -2.17 6.51 -15.37
C LEU A 168 -2.19 8.03 -15.56
N ALA A 169 -3.10 8.55 -16.38
CA ALA A 169 -3.26 10.01 -16.58
C ALA A 169 -3.67 10.73 -15.29
N GLU A 170 -4.44 10.08 -14.40
CA GLU A 170 -4.78 10.64 -13.10
C GLU A 170 -3.57 10.71 -12.17
N LEU A 171 -2.75 9.65 -12.11
CA LEU A 171 -1.52 9.63 -11.33
C LEU A 171 -0.52 10.69 -11.83
N GLU A 172 -0.33 10.79 -13.15
CA GLU A 172 0.56 11.77 -13.79
C GLU A 172 0.14 13.21 -13.46
N ARG A 173 -1.17 13.51 -13.46
CA ARG A 173 -1.70 14.84 -13.09
C ARG A 173 -1.39 15.24 -11.66
N HIS A 174 -1.23 14.26 -10.77
CA HIS A 174 -0.97 14.46 -9.34
C HIS A 174 0.48 14.14 -8.93
N ALA A 175 1.37 13.89 -9.89
CA ALA A 175 2.79 13.74 -9.65
C ALA A 175 3.39 15.06 -9.10
N GLY A 176 4.26 14.95 -8.11
CA GLY A 176 4.86 16.09 -7.42
C GLY A 176 3.97 16.74 -6.34
N THR A 177 2.70 16.33 -6.24
CA THR A 177 1.78 16.81 -5.20
C THR A 177 1.30 15.65 -4.32
N GLN A 178 0.44 14.80 -4.83
CA GLN A 178 -0.04 13.62 -4.11
C GLN A 178 0.93 12.45 -4.20
N PHE A 179 1.61 12.30 -5.32
CA PHE A 179 2.44 11.14 -5.64
C PHE A 179 3.87 11.55 -5.98
N ASP A 180 4.80 10.65 -5.67
CA ASP A 180 6.20 10.78 -6.08
C ASP A 180 6.32 10.67 -7.60
N PRO A 181 6.89 11.67 -8.30
CA PRO A 181 7.01 11.65 -9.76
C PRO A 181 7.81 10.46 -10.30
N ASP A 182 8.91 10.10 -9.64
CA ASP A 182 9.79 9.02 -10.09
C ASP A 182 9.08 7.67 -9.99
N VAL A 183 8.27 7.48 -8.94
CA VAL A 183 7.45 6.28 -8.76
C VAL A 183 6.31 6.22 -9.78
N VAL A 184 5.68 7.37 -10.07
CA VAL A 184 4.63 7.45 -11.10
C VAL A 184 5.20 7.13 -12.48
N GLU A 185 6.37 7.66 -12.83
CA GLU A 185 7.04 7.38 -14.09
C GLU A 185 7.36 5.87 -14.22
N ALA A 186 7.94 5.27 -13.17
CA ALA A 186 8.22 3.84 -13.15
C ALA A 186 6.96 2.98 -13.33
N LEU A 187 5.82 3.38 -12.73
CA LEU A 187 4.55 2.68 -12.92
C LEU A 187 4.03 2.82 -14.36
N ILE A 188 4.11 4.02 -14.94
CA ILE A 188 3.69 4.27 -16.32
C ILE A 188 4.49 3.40 -17.28
N GLU A 189 5.81 3.34 -17.10
CA GLU A 189 6.68 2.47 -17.89
C GLU A 189 6.33 1.00 -17.72
N PHE A 190 6.11 0.56 -16.48
CA PHE A 190 5.72 -0.82 -16.18
C PHE A 190 4.42 -1.23 -16.87
N VAL A 191 3.39 -0.41 -16.79
CA VAL A 191 2.07 -0.72 -17.34
C VAL A 191 2.05 -0.59 -18.87
N ARG A 192 2.81 0.35 -19.44
CA ARG A 192 2.89 0.59 -20.89
C ARG A 192 3.91 -0.31 -21.60
N LEU A 193 4.82 -0.94 -20.86
CA LEU A 193 5.66 -1.97 -21.47
C LEU A 193 4.73 -3.04 -22.04
N PRO A 194 4.54 -3.10 -23.37
CA PRO A 194 3.67 -4.11 -23.93
C PRO A 194 4.28 -5.45 -23.58
N GLU A 195 3.45 -6.46 -23.56
CA GLU A 195 3.70 -7.88 -23.70
C GLU A 195 4.73 -8.24 -24.82
N ARG A 196 5.76 -7.44 -24.99
CA ARG A 196 6.84 -7.58 -26.00
C ARG A 196 7.75 -8.80 -25.74
N LEU A 197 7.45 -9.58 -24.72
CA LEU A 197 8.20 -10.80 -24.38
C LEU A 197 7.37 -12.07 -24.51
N SER A 198 6.21 -12.01 -25.16
CA SER A 198 5.38 -13.18 -25.47
C SER A 198 5.32 -13.47 -26.98
N ALA A 199 6.39 -13.18 -27.70
CA ALA A 199 6.55 -13.55 -29.09
C ALA A 199 7.84 -14.32 -29.30
#